data_e88abaebd722b5586802069739413c91
#
_entry.id   e88abaebd722b5586802069739413c91
#
_cell.length_a   1.000
_cell.length_b   1.000
_cell.length_c   1.000
_cell.angle_alpha   90.00
_cell.angle_beta   90.00
_cell.angle_gamma   90.00
#
_symmetry.space_group_name_H-M   'P 1'
#
loop_
_entity.id
_entity.type
_entity.pdbx_description
1 polymer ?
#
loop_
_entity_poly.entity_id
_entity_poly.type
_entity_poly.pdbx_seq_one_letter_code
_entity_poly.pdbx_strand_id
1 'polypeptide(L)'
;KVAVCHCTDCQTHSGTAFGVVVGITDNQFQLRSGELKTYQKIADSGTPRALAFCPECGTRIYARTENDDSKFFGLRVGTVTQRNELAPKVQVWCRSAQTWLGDLSSIPKIEKQPQL
;
A
#
# COMPACT_ATOMS: atom_id res chain seq x y z
N LYS A 1 8.14 -8.84 -5.96
CA LYS A 1 7.89 -7.83 -6.99
C LYS A 1 7.18 -6.63 -6.39
N VAL A 2 7.61 -5.43 -6.76
CA VAL A 2 7.08 -4.19 -6.21
C VAL A 2 6.19 -3.51 -7.24
N ALA A 3 5.00 -3.11 -6.81
CA ALA A 3 4.01 -2.49 -7.70
C ALA A 3 3.48 -1.19 -7.13
N VAL A 4 3.24 -0.23 -8.02
CA VAL A 4 2.40 0.94 -7.72
C VAL A 4 0.96 0.57 -8.06
N CYS A 5 0.06 0.76 -7.12
CA CYS A 5 -1.35 0.47 -7.32
C CYS A 5 -2.17 1.76 -7.29
N HIS A 6 -2.81 2.05 -8.41
CA HIS A 6 -3.62 3.27 -8.58
C HIS A 6 -5.11 3.07 -8.30
N CYS A 7 -5.51 1.92 -7.78
CA CYS A 7 -6.94 1.68 -7.56
C CYS A 7 -7.52 2.66 -6.54
N THR A 8 -8.81 2.90 -6.64
CA THR A 8 -9.49 3.87 -5.76
C THR A 8 -9.42 3.45 -4.29
N ASP A 9 -9.41 2.15 -4.01
CA ASP A 9 -9.23 1.68 -2.63
C ASP A 9 -7.86 2.04 -2.08
N CYS A 10 -6.80 1.86 -2.87
CA CYS A 10 -5.46 2.26 -2.45
C CYS A 10 -5.38 3.76 -2.24
N GLN A 11 -6.00 4.55 -3.10
CA GLN A 11 -6.03 6.00 -2.94
C GLN A 11 -6.75 6.40 -1.65
N THR A 12 -7.93 5.85 -1.43
CA THR A 12 -8.76 6.19 -0.27
C THR A 12 -8.11 5.77 1.03
N HIS A 13 -7.64 4.52 1.11
CA HIS A 13 -7.10 3.98 2.36
C HIS A 13 -5.70 4.47 2.69
N SER A 14 -4.93 4.89 1.70
CA SER A 14 -3.62 5.49 1.95
C SER A 14 -3.69 7.00 2.16
N GLY A 15 -4.79 7.62 1.73
CA GLY A 15 -4.94 9.07 1.77
C GLY A 15 -4.03 9.78 0.78
N THR A 16 -3.61 9.09 -0.29
CA THR A 16 -2.71 9.65 -1.29
C THR A 16 -3.10 9.16 -2.69
N ALA A 17 -2.26 9.43 -3.67
CA ALA A 17 -2.57 9.17 -5.08
C ALA A 17 -2.46 7.70 -5.47
N PHE A 18 -1.68 6.91 -4.73
CA PHE A 18 -1.49 5.49 -5.00
C PHE A 18 -0.90 4.79 -3.79
N GLY A 19 -0.93 3.45 -3.81
CA GLY A 19 -0.21 2.65 -2.85
C GLY A 19 0.99 2.00 -3.52
N VAL A 20 2.02 1.68 -2.73
CA VAL A 20 3.16 0.91 -3.20
C VAL A 20 3.24 -0.35 -2.35
N VAL A 21 3.23 -1.50 -3.02
CA VAL A 21 3.20 -2.78 -2.34
C VAL A 21 4.30 -3.70 -2.86
N VAL A 22 4.85 -4.52 -1.96
CA VAL A 22 5.71 -5.63 -2.31
C VAL A 22 4.98 -6.93 -1.98
N GLY A 23 4.97 -7.85 -2.95
CA GLY A 23 4.33 -9.15 -2.76
C GLY A 23 5.20 -10.05 -1.91
N ILE A 24 4.63 -10.57 -0.83
CA ILE A 24 5.30 -11.55 0.03
C ILE A 24 4.33 -12.69 0.33
N THR A 25 4.85 -13.79 0.84
CA THR A 25 4.05 -14.90 1.33
C THR A 25 3.95 -14.85 2.85
N ASP A 26 3.00 -15.57 3.41
CA ASP A 26 2.75 -15.52 4.87
C ASP A 26 3.95 -15.98 5.69
N ASN A 27 4.78 -16.90 5.17
CA ASN A 27 5.97 -17.36 5.88
C ASN A 27 7.09 -16.32 5.88
N GLN A 28 6.95 -15.24 5.13
CA GLN A 28 7.91 -14.13 5.12
C GLN A 28 7.47 -13.00 6.05
N PHE A 29 6.33 -13.12 6.69
CA PHE A 29 5.80 -12.11 7.59
C PHE A 29 5.67 -12.68 9.00
N GLN A 30 6.20 -11.97 9.99
CA GLN A 30 6.08 -12.35 11.38
C GLN A 30 5.73 -11.13 12.21
N LEU A 31 4.57 -11.17 12.87
CA LEU A 31 4.18 -10.12 13.82
C LEU A 31 4.87 -10.43 15.16
N ARG A 32 5.79 -9.60 15.55
CA ARG A 32 6.63 -9.84 16.72
C ARG A 32 5.99 -9.35 18.02
N SER A 33 5.18 -8.32 17.95
CA SER A 33 4.51 -7.76 19.13
C SER A 33 3.29 -6.97 18.69
N GLY A 34 2.39 -6.76 19.64
CA GLY A 34 1.17 -5.99 19.40
C GLY A 34 0.13 -6.78 18.62
N GLU A 35 -0.90 -6.07 18.24
CA GLU A 35 -2.02 -6.64 17.47
C GLU A 35 -2.32 -5.72 16.30
N LEU A 36 -2.70 -6.30 15.18
CA LEU A 36 -3.19 -5.55 14.02
C LEU A 36 -4.71 -5.65 13.98
N LYS A 37 -5.33 -4.57 13.59
CA LYS A 37 -6.75 -4.54 13.30
C LYS A 37 -6.95 -4.67 11.79
N THR A 38 -8.02 -5.34 11.36
CA THR A 38 -8.31 -5.47 9.95
C THR A 38 -9.62 -4.81 9.61
N TYR A 39 -9.64 -4.14 8.47
CA TYR A 39 -10.85 -3.66 7.83
C TYR A 39 -11.17 -4.60 6.67
N GLN A 40 -12.36 -5.16 6.67
CA GLN A 40 -12.77 -6.08 5.62
C GLN A 40 -13.44 -5.31 4.49
N LYS A 41 -12.94 -5.50 3.29
CA LYS A 41 -13.45 -4.83 2.09
C LYS A 41 -13.80 -5.87 1.05
N ILE A 42 -14.97 -5.74 0.44
CA ILE A 42 -15.34 -6.59 -0.69
C ILE A 42 -14.84 -5.92 -1.97
N ALA A 43 -13.95 -6.58 -2.69
CA ALA A 43 -13.45 -6.09 -3.96
C ALA A 43 -14.53 -6.14 -5.04
N ASP A 44 -14.33 -5.44 -6.14
CA ASP A 44 -15.27 -5.43 -7.26
C ASP A 44 -15.52 -6.84 -7.81
N SER A 45 -14.54 -7.72 -7.70
CA SER A 45 -14.67 -9.12 -8.09
C SER A 45 -15.54 -9.94 -7.16
N GLY A 46 -15.98 -9.36 -6.02
CA GLY A 46 -16.72 -10.08 -4.97
C GLY A 46 -15.79 -10.75 -3.95
N THR A 47 -14.48 -10.64 -4.11
CA THR A 47 -13.52 -11.29 -3.22
C THR A 47 -13.34 -10.46 -1.95
N PRO A 48 -13.45 -11.07 -0.75
CA PRO A 48 -13.19 -10.35 0.49
C PRO A 48 -11.69 -10.10 0.67
N ARG A 49 -11.36 -8.87 1.05
CA ARG A 49 -9.98 -8.43 1.29
C ARG A 49 -9.83 -7.99 2.74
N ALA A 50 -8.75 -8.38 3.37
CA ALA A 50 -8.40 -7.93 4.70
C ALA A 50 -7.30 -6.88 4.59
N LEU A 51 -7.59 -5.70 5.12
CA LEU A 51 -6.66 -4.56 5.12
C LEU A 51 -6.19 -4.37 6.56
N ALA A 52 -4.94 -4.76 6.84
CA ALA A 52 -4.43 -4.75 8.20
C ALA A 52 -3.72 -3.42 8.51
N PHE A 53 -3.98 -2.90 9.69
CA PHE A 53 -3.37 -1.64 10.13
C PHE A 53 -3.12 -1.66 11.63
N CYS A 54 -2.21 -0.80 12.08
CA CYS A 54 -1.93 -0.65 13.50
C CYS A 54 -3.06 0.14 14.17
N PRO A 55 -3.72 -0.40 15.20
CA PRO A 55 -4.84 0.32 15.83
C PRO A 55 -4.39 1.52 16.67
N GLU A 56 -3.11 1.62 17.01
CA GLU A 56 -2.62 2.73 17.83
C GLU A 56 -2.22 3.94 17.01
N CYS A 57 -1.63 3.74 15.82
CA CYS A 57 -1.16 4.87 15.00
C CYS A 57 -1.78 4.92 13.62
N GLY A 58 -2.59 3.91 13.26
CA GLY A 58 -3.27 3.89 11.96
C GLY A 58 -2.41 3.47 10.80
N THR A 59 -1.15 3.13 11.01
CA THR A 59 -0.25 2.73 9.92
C THR A 59 -0.79 1.49 9.24
N ARG A 60 -0.95 1.56 7.93
CA ARG A 60 -1.37 0.40 7.13
C ARG A 60 -0.17 -0.49 6.88
N ILE A 61 -0.35 -1.77 7.14
CA ILE A 61 0.75 -2.74 7.06
C ILE A 61 0.66 -3.59 5.80
N TYR A 62 -0.47 -4.27 5.60
CA TYR A 62 -0.64 -5.12 4.42
C TYR A 62 -2.10 -5.24 4.01
N ALA A 63 -2.30 -5.74 2.80
CA ALA A 63 -3.60 -6.19 2.32
C ALA A 63 -3.46 -7.62 1.80
N ARG A 64 -4.48 -8.43 2.02
CA ARG A 64 -4.50 -9.80 1.52
C ARG A 64 -5.93 -10.20 1.18
N THR A 65 -6.06 -11.22 0.33
CA THR A 65 -7.34 -11.84 0.07
C THR A 65 -7.65 -12.79 1.22
N GLU A 66 -8.83 -12.66 1.81
CA GLU A 66 -9.25 -13.59 2.84
C GLU A 66 -9.64 -14.92 2.23
N ASN A 67 -9.46 -16.00 3.01
CA ASN A 67 -9.79 -17.37 2.60
C ASN A 67 -9.05 -17.79 1.33
N ASP A 68 -7.88 -17.22 1.11
CA ASP A 68 -7.06 -17.48 -0.06
C ASP A 68 -5.93 -18.44 0.31
N ASP A 69 -5.86 -19.55 -0.42
CA ASP A 69 -4.82 -20.56 -0.20
C ASP A 69 -3.45 -20.07 -0.69
N SER A 70 -3.41 -19.00 -1.45
CA SER A 70 -2.14 -18.46 -1.99
C SER A 70 -1.22 -17.93 -0.92
N LYS A 71 -1.79 -17.52 0.24
CA LYS A 71 -1.03 -16.95 1.35
C LYS A 71 -0.19 -15.73 0.95
N PHE A 72 -0.68 -15.02 -0.04
CA PHE A 72 -0.01 -13.85 -0.61
C PHE A 72 -0.45 -12.59 0.10
N PHE A 73 0.52 -11.75 0.45
CA PHE A 73 0.29 -10.45 1.07
C PHE A 73 0.82 -9.35 0.19
N GLY A 74 0.11 -8.23 0.12
CA GLY A 74 0.66 -6.99 -0.41
C GLY A 74 1.15 -6.12 0.75
N LEU A 75 2.43 -6.23 1.08
CA LEU A 75 3.03 -5.46 2.17
C LEU A 75 3.25 -4.03 1.72
N ARG A 76 2.88 -3.05 2.56
CA ARG A 76 3.03 -1.64 2.23
C ARG A 76 4.50 -1.22 2.32
N VAL A 77 5.07 -0.79 1.21
CA VAL A 77 6.51 -0.51 1.11
C VAL A 77 6.95 0.63 2.02
N GLY A 78 6.10 1.63 2.23
CA GLY A 78 6.44 2.75 3.11
C GLY A 78 6.71 2.37 4.55
N THR A 79 6.29 1.18 4.98
CA THR A 79 6.52 0.67 6.35
C THR A 79 7.81 -0.13 6.47
N VAL A 80 8.51 -0.36 5.38
CA VAL A 80 9.70 -1.23 5.34
C VAL A 80 10.95 -0.38 5.45
N THR A 81 11.90 -0.82 6.27
CA THR A 81 13.16 -0.11 6.46
C THR A 81 13.90 0.05 5.13
N GLN A 82 13.84 -0.97 4.27
CA GLN A 82 14.51 -0.99 2.97
C GLN A 82 13.72 -0.30 1.85
N ARG A 83 12.76 0.57 2.19
CA ARG A 83 11.85 1.15 1.19
C ARG A 83 12.54 1.83 0.01
N ASN A 84 13.71 2.44 0.23
CA ASN A 84 14.46 3.07 -0.86
C ASN A 84 15.04 2.06 -1.85
N GLU A 85 15.16 0.80 -1.45
CA GLU A 85 15.71 -0.25 -2.30
C GLU A 85 14.62 -1.01 -3.05
N LEU A 86 13.35 -0.71 -2.76
CA LEU A 86 12.20 -1.40 -3.32
C LEU A 86 11.50 -0.55 -4.37
N ALA A 87 12.26 -0.17 -5.40
CA ALA A 87 11.69 0.61 -6.50
C ALA A 87 10.61 -0.19 -7.24
N PRO A 88 9.47 0.43 -7.56
CA PRO A 88 8.42 -0.26 -8.30
C PRO A 88 8.88 -0.73 -9.65
N LYS A 89 8.38 -1.89 -10.08
CA LYS A 89 8.68 -2.50 -11.37
C LYS A 89 7.46 -2.56 -12.28
N VAL A 90 6.27 -2.28 -11.75
CA VAL A 90 5.03 -2.32 -12.52
C VAL A 90 4.01 -1.38 -11.88
N GLN A 91 3.11 -0.87 -12.69
CA GLN A 91 1.97 -0.11 -12.22
C GLN A 91 0.69 -0.87 -12.56
N VAL A 92 -0.23 -0.96 -11.62
CA VAL A 92 -1.50 -1.65 -11.82
C VAL A 92 -2.66 -0.69 -11.55
N TRP A 93 -3.82 -1.01 -12.11
CA TRP A 93 -5.02 -0.19 -12.02
C TRP A 93 -4.81 1.23 -12.56
N CYS A 94 -4.04 1.32 -13.63
CA CYS A 94 -3.69 2.61 -14.25
C CYS A 94 -4.91 3.37 -14.76
N ARG A 95 -6.02 2.67 -15.04
CA ARG A 95 -7.27 3.31 -15.45
C ARG A 95 -7.81 4.31 -14.42
N SER A 96 -7.42 4.15 -13.16
CA SER A 96 -7.85 5.01 -12.06
C SER A 96 -6.78 6.01 -11.62
N ALA A 97 -5.62 6.01 -12.27
CA ALA A 97 -4.51 6.87 -11.86
C ALA A 97 -4.87 8.34 -11.95
N GLN A 98 -4.37 9.13 -11.00
CA GLN A 98 -4.50 10.57 -11.04
C GLN A 98 -3.73 11.12 -12.24
N THR A 99 -4.34 12.07 -12.96
CA THR A 99 -3.80 12.55 -14.23
C THR A 99 -2.53 13.38 -14.09
N TRP A 100 -2.26 13.91 -12.90
CA TRP A 100 -1.16 14.85 -12.65
C TRP A 100 0.14 14.16 -12.20
N LEU A 101 0.15 12.84 -12.04
CA LEU A 101 1.32 12.14 -11.46
C LEU A 101 2.60 12.31 -12.26
N GLY A 102 2.50 12.44 -13.59
CA GLY A 102 3.67 12.62 -14.43
C GLY A 102 4.34 13.98 -14.29
N ASP A 103 3.66 14.95 -13.67
CA ASP A 103 4.09 16.33 -13.63
C ASP A 103 4.76 16.72 -12.31
N LEU A 104 5.06 15.76 -11.43
CA LEU A 104 5.64 16.06 -10.13
C LEU A 104 7.01 16.74 -10.25
N SER A 105 7.77 16.42 -11.29
CA SER A 105 9.09 17.01 -11.48
C SER A 105 9.04 18.51 -11.78
N SER A 106 7.89 19.02 -12.22
CA SER A 106 7.72 20.45 -12.54
C SER A 106 7.27 21.28 -11.34
N ILE A 107 6.94 20.63 -10.21
CA ILE A 107 6.51 21.31 -9.00
C ILE A 107 7.74 21.66 -8.15
N PRO A 108 7.81 22.88 -7.58
CA PRO A 108 8.94 23.24 -6.73
C PRO A 108 9.16 22.25 -5.58
N LYS A 109 10.42 21.98 -5.30
CA LYS A 109 10.84 21.03 -4.26
C LYS A 109 11.43 21.78 -3.08
N ILE A 110 10.94 21.46 -1.89
CA ILE A 110 11.43 22.04 -0.64
C ILE A 110 11.91 20.87 0.20
N GLU A 111 13.15 20.96 0.71
CA GLU A 111 13.77 19.81 1.39
C GLU A 111 13.05 19.37 2.64
N LYS A 112 12.49 20.31 3.37
CA LYS A 112 11.80 20.05 4.63
C LYS A 112 10.50 20.84 4.67
N GLN A 113 9.83 20.79 5.79
CA GLN A 113 8.60 21.53 5.99
C GLN A 113 8.90 23.03 5.85
N PRO A 114 8.16 23.77 5.01
CA PRO A 114 8.34 25.23 4.95
C PRO A 114 7.88 25.87 6.24
N GLN A 115 8.45 27.04 6.54
CA GLN A 115 7.95 27.84 7.67
C GLN A 115 6.62 28.48 7.25
N LEU A 116 5.66 28.41 8.13
CA LEU A 116 4.31 28.98 7.91
C LEU A 116 4.18 30.31 8.63
#